data_7347dd8be1ccf3a26ba93400eaf3b19e
#
_entry.id   7347dd8be1ccf3a26ba93400eaf3b19e
#
_cell.length_a   1.000
_cell.length_b   1.000
_cell.length_c   1.000
_cell.angle_alpha   90.00
_cell.angle_beta   90.00
_cell.angle_gamma   90.00
#
_symmetry.space_group_name_H-M   'P 1'
#
loop_
_entity.id
_entity.type
_entity.pdbx_description
1 polymer ?
#
loop_
_entity_poly.entity_id
_entity_poly.type
_entity_poly.pdbx_seq_one_letter_code
_entity_poly.pdbx_strand_id
1 'polypeptide(L)'
;MTASNPDHARIAAGLVDLLDLRPVDAAGAASSPTAIAVYEGDSSPQPGGHVFGGQVMGQAVTAVGRTAPEGRRIHSMYSYFLAPGDPAHPIRFEVDALRDGGSFSVRRVLATQPGRTEEEGERTILAMTASFQEEQEGLEHAEHAPEAPDPEGLPTTAEVLAGIEHPVAEYWSTQRPIDIRHVTDPIYLRPDANGGTIDAQMVWMRTL
;
A
#
# COMPACT_ATOMS: atom_id res chain seq x y z
N MET A 1 0.27 21.41 20.65
CA MET A 1 0.62 21.39 19.20
C MET A 1 2.12 21.16 19.14
N THR A 2 2.53 19.89 18.99
CA THR A 2 3.92 19.53 18.75
C THR A 2 4.31 20.02 17.37
N ALA A 3 5.40 20.77 17.27
CA ALA A 3 5.93 21.24 16.00
C ALA A 3 6.14 20.03 15.08
N SER A 4 5.55 20.08 13.88
CA SER A 4 5.74 19.03 12.87
C SER A 4 7.24 18.95 12.56
N ASN A 5 7.82 17.78 12.74
CA ASN A 5 9.22 17.55 12.35
C ASN A 5 9.31 17.73 10.82
N PRO A 6 10.20 18.61 10.31
CA PRO A 6 10.34 18.87 8.88
C PRO A 6 10.67 17.61 8.06
N ASP A 7 11.33 16.64 8.67
CA ASP A 7 11.60 15.34 8.02
C ASP A 7 10.32 14.53 7.82
N HIS A 8 9.37 14.57 8.76
CA HIS A 8 8.08 13.89 8.60
C HIS A 8 7.28 14.46 7.42
N ALA A 9 7.23 15.78 7.28
CA ALA A 9 6.54 16.42 6.16
C ALA A 9 7.16 16.03 4.80
N ARG A 10 8.49 15.95 4.72
CA ARG A 10 9.20 15.50 3.51
C ARG A 10 8.91 14.03 3.20
N ILE A 11 8.90 13.15 4.20
CA ILE A 11 8.61 11.72 4.03
C ILE A 11 7.15 11.50 3.61
N ALA A 12 6.22 12.24 4.21
CA ALA A 12 4.80 12.19 3.83
C ALA A 12 4.58 12.69 2.39
N ALA A 13 5.23 13.78 1.99
CA ALA A 13 5.21 14.26 0.60
C ALA A 13 5.72 13.19 -0.37
N GLY A 14 6.81 12.51 -0.04
CA GLY A 14 7.34 11.40 -0.85
C GLY A 14 6.35 10.23 -1.01
N LEU A 15 5.49 9.96 -0.01
CA LEU A 15 4.41 8.98 -0.16
C LEU A 15 3.35 9.46 -1.15
N VAL A 16 2.96 10.74 -1.08
CA VAL A 16 1.99 11.32 -2.02
C VAL A 16 2.52 11.28 -3.44
N ASP A 17 3.79 11.69 -3.65
CA ASP A 17 4.46 11.64 -4.95
C ASP A 17 4.52 10.20 -5.50
N LEU A 18 4.82 9.22 -4.63
CA LEU A 18 4.87 7.81 -5.00
C LEU A 18 3.50 7.26 -5.45
N LEU A 19 2.41 7.78 -4.90
CA LEU A 19 1.04 7.41 -5.25
C LEU A 19 0.48 8.23 -6.43
N ASP A 20 1.16 9.30 -6.85
CA ASP A 20 0.73 10.12 -7.98
C ASP A 20 1.18 9.49 -9.31
N LEU A 21 0.35 8.59 -9.83
CA LEU A 21 0.62 7.84 -11.05
C LEU A 21 0.54 8.74 -12.29
N ARG A 22 1.44 8.53 -13.23
CA ARG A 22 1.44 9.17 -14.54
C ARG A 22 0.51 8.42 -15.50
N PRO A 23 -0.45 9.10 -16.17
CA PRO A 23 -1.24 8.46 -17.22
C PRO A 23 -0.35 8.14 -18.44
N VAL A 24 -0.59 6.98 -19.05
CA VAL A 24 0.05 6.55 -20.30
C VAL A 24 -1.02 6.40 -21.36
N ASP A 25 -0.71 6.74 -22.61
CA ASP A 25 -1.66 6.58 -23.71
C ASP A 25 -2.05 5.10 -23.87
N ALA A 26 -3.31 4.81 -23.57
CA ALA A 26 -3.83 3.45 -23.63
C ALA A 26 -3.85 2.88 -25.07
N ALA A 27 -4.00 3.73 -26.08
CA ALA A 27 -4.15 3.29 -27.47
C ALA A 27 -2.90 2.58 -28.04
N GLY A 28 -1.70 2.86 -27.50
CA GLY A 28 -0.46 2.20 -27.90
C GLY A 28 0.16 1.31 -26.83
N ALA A 29 -0.38 1.34 -25.63
CA ALA A 29 0.24 0.76 -24.45
C ALA A 29 -0.59 -0.37 -23.82
N ALA A 30 -1.91 -0.42 -23.98
CA ALA A 30 -2.74 -1.45 -23.37
C ALA A 30 -2.51 -2.83 -23.98
N SER A 31 -2.31 -3.85 -23.13
CA SER A 31 -2.23 -5.26 -23.55
C SER A 31 -3.63 -5.91 -23.60
N SER A 32 -4.57 -5.40 -22.80
CA SER A 32 -5.97 -5.83 -22.80
C SER A 32 -6.82 -4.99 -23.73
N PRO A 33 -7.68 -5.61 -24.59
CA PRO A 33 -8.62 -4.87 -25.44
C PRO A 33 -9.74 -4.20 -24.64
N THR A 34 -9.89 -4.52 -23.36
CA THR A 34 -10.90 -3.98 -22.44
C THR A 34 -10.32 -2.94 -21.47
N ALA A 35 -9.04 -2.63 -21.60
CA ALA A 35 -8.40 -1.62 -20.78
C ALA A 35 -9.00 -0.23 -21.04
N ILE A 36 -9.41 0.44 -19.98
CA ILE A 36 -9.96 1.80 -20.03
C ILE A 36 -8.95 2.87 -19.63
N ALA A 37 -7.88 2.48 -18.96
CA ALA A 37 -6.79 3.36 -18.56
C ALA A 37 -5.50 2.57 -18.31
N VAL A 38 -4.38 3.24 -18.56
CA VAL A 38 -3.04 2.75 -18.21
C VAL A 38 -2.32 3.85 -17.46
N TYR A 39 -1.66 3.47 -16.37
CA TYR A 39 -0.84 4.37 -15.56
C TYR A 39 0.54 3.78 -15.34
N GLU A 40 1.49 4.63 -15.01
CA GLU A 40 2.84 4.25 -14.58
C GLU A 40 3.16 4.93 -13.25
N GLY A 41 3.72 4.17 -12.33
CA GLY A 41 4.19 4.63 -11.03
C GLY A 41 5.64 4.26 -10.79
N ASP A 42 6.36 5.12 -10.08
CA ASP A 42 7.73 4.85 -9.70
C ASP A 42 7.80 3.77 -8.61
N SER A 43 8.93 3.08 -8.53
CA SER A 43 9.23 2.15 -7.46
C SER A 43 10.14 2.80 -6.43
N SER A 44 9.88 2.55 -5.14
CA SER A 44 10.74 3.03 -4.06
C SER A 44 11.75 1.94 -3.66
N PRO A 45 13.03 2.27 -3.53
CA PRO A 45 14.03 1.35 -3.01
C PRO A 45 13.66 0.86 -1.62
N GLN A 46 13.86 -0.44 -1.38
CA GLN A 46 13.60 -1.07 -0.09
C GLN A 46 14.81 -1.91 0.32
N PRO A 47 15.13 -2.00 1.63
CA PRO A 47 16.27 -2.79 2.11
C PRO A 47 16.20 -4.28 1.72
N GLY A 48 15.01 -4.80 1.42
CA GLY A 48 14.80 -6.20 1.01
C GLY A 48 15.07 -6.49 -0.48
N GLY A 49 15.45 -5.49 -1.28
CA GLY A 49 15.73 -5.66 -2.71
C GLY A 49 14.49 -5.91 -3.60
N HIS A 50 13.30 -5.80 -3.05
CA HIS A 50 12.04 -5.93 -3.76
C HIS A 50 11.12 -4.76 -3.43
N VAL A 51 10.22 -4.43 -4.35
CA VAL A 51 9.19 -3.41 -4.11
C VAL A 51 8.29 -3.87 -2.96
N PHE A 52 7.97 -2.95 -2.05
CA PHE A 52 7.06 -3.24 -0.96
C PHE A 52 5.63 -3.50 -1.48
N GLY A 53 5.05 -4.63 -1.08
CA GLY A 53 3.72 -5.03 -1.54
C GLY A 53 2.63 -3.99 -1.25
N GLY A 54 2.71 -3.32 -0.09
CA GLY A 54 1.79 -2.23 0.25
C GLY A 54 1.88 -1.03 -0.68
N GLN A 55 3.07 -0.72 -1.22
CA GLN A 55 3.24 0.29 -2.26
C GLN A 55 2.49 -0.09 -3.54
N VAL A 56 2.73 -1.32 -4.04
CA VAL A 56 2.08 -1.80 -5.27
C VAL A 56 0.57 -1.80 -5.12
N MET A 57 0.04 -2.24 -3.96
CA MET A 57 -1.39 -2.19 -3.67
C MET A 57 -1.92 -0.75 -3.60
N GLY A 58 -1.23 0.17 -2.93
CA GLY A 58 -1.63 1.58 -2.84
C GLY A 58 -1.69 2.25 -4.22
N GLN A 59 -0.69 2.02 -5.06
CA GLN A 59 -0.66 2.49 -6.44
C GLN A 59 -1.79 1.85 -7.28
N ALA A 60 -2.05 0.56 -7.12
CA ALA A 60 -3.15 -0.13 -7.78
C ALA A 60 -4.52 0.44 -7.37
N VAL A 61 -4.72 0.72 -6.07
CA VAL A 61 -5.95 1.39 -5.57
C VAL A 61 -6.09 2.79 -6.17
N THR A 62 -5.01 3.55 -6.29
CA THR A 62 -5.01 4.86 -6.94
C THR A 62 -5.42 4.74 -8.41
N ALA A 63 -4.85 3.76 -9.14
CA ALA A 63 -5.17 3.53 -10.55
C ALA A 63 -6.65 3.23 -10.77
N VAL A 64 -7.22 2.28 -10.00
CA VAL A 64 -8.65 1.93 -10.14
C VAL A 64 -9.56 3.05 -9.63
N GLY A 65 -9.17 3.78 -8.58
CA GLY A 65 -9.91 4.91 -8.03
C GLY A 65 -10.08 6.04 -9.03
N ARG A 66 -9.05 6.34 -9.82
CA ARG A 66 -9.10 7.37 -10.88
C ARG A 66 -10.07 7.05 -12.02
N THR A 67 -10.48 5.79 -12.16
CA THR A 67 -11.42 5.32 -13.19
C THR A 67 -12.82 5.05 -12.66
N ALA A 68 -13.02 5.10 -11.35
CA ALA A 68 -14.32 4.90 -10.73
C ALA A 68 -15.23 6.12 -10.99
N PRO A 69 -16.55 5.92 -11.16
CA PRO A 69 -17.50 7.03 -11.23
C PRO A 69 -17.43 7.92 -9.99
N GLU A 70 -17.65 9.21 -10.19
CA GLU A 70 -17.66 10.20 -9.12
C GLU A 70 -18.68 9.82 -8.02
N GLY A 71 -18.33 10.09 -6.76
CA GLY A 71 -19.17 9.79 -5.60
C GLY A 71 -19.12 8.33 -5.12
N ARG A 72 -18.48 7.43 -5.85
CA ARG A 72 -18.32 6.04 -5.44
C ARG A 72 -17.01 5.83 -4.71
N ARG A 73 -17.09 5.24 -3.52
CA ARG A 73 -15.94 4.92 -2.69
C ARG A 73 -15.60 3.44 -2.77
N ILE A 74 -14.32 3.12 -2.73
CA ILE A 74 -13.87 1.73 -2.61
C ILE A 74 -14.36 1.18 -1.26
N HIS A 75 -15.00 0.01 -1.29
CA HIS A 75 -15.47 -0.68 -0.09
C HIS A 75 -14.87 -2.09 0.07
N SER A 76 -14.35 -2.65 -1.01
CA SER A 76 -13.66 -3.94 -0.95
C SER A 76 -12.64 -4.07 -2.06
N MET A 77 -11.58 -4.83 -1.78
CA MET A 77 -10.59 -5.23 -2.78
C MET A 77 -10.10 -6.64 -2.50
N TYR A 78 -9.71 -7.31 -3.56
CA TYR A 78 -9.10 -8.63 -3.53
C TYR A 78 -7.90 -8.65 -4.46
N SER A 79 -6.73 -9.08 -3.94
CA SER A 79 -5.49 -9.05 -4.71
C SER A 79 -4.63 -10.28 -4.51
N TYR A 80 -3.92 -10.66 -5.58
CA TYR A 80 -2.87 -11.67 -5.57
C TYR A 80 -1.53 -11.03 -5.92
N PHE A 81 -0.53 -11.26 -5.08
CA PHE A 81 0.87 -11.07 -5.45
C PHE A 81 1.33 -12.28 -6.24
N LEU A 82 1.77 -12.07 -7.47
CA LEU A 82 2.14 -13.12 -8.41
C LEU A 82 3.65 -13.28 -8.54
N ALA A 83 4.37 -12.16 -8.39
CA ALA A 83 5.83 -12.15 -8.45
C ALA A 83 6.39 -10.97 -7.63
N PRO A 84 7.64 -11.05 -7.15
CA PRO A 84 8.31 -9.91 -6.52
C PRO A 84 8.59 -8.80 -7.54
N GLY A 85 8.25 -7.54 -7.18
CA GLY A 85 8.58 -6.37 -7.97
C GLY A 85 10.05 -5.97 -7.84
N ASP A 86 10.64 -5.46 -8.93
CA ASP A 86 11.99 -4.92 -9.01
C ASP A 86 11.95 -3.40 -8.76
N PRO A 87 12.64 -2.88 -7.72
CA PRO A 87 12.66 -1.45 -7.45
C PRO A 87 13.44 -0.62 -8.49
N ALA A 88 14.20 -1.23 -9.38
CA ALA A 88 14.93 -0.55 -10.47
C ALA A 88 14.01 -0.16 -11.64
N HIS A 89 12.79 -0.67 -11.69
CA HIS A 89 11.86 -0.45 -12.79
C HIS A 89 10.56 0.20 -12.31
N PRO A 90 9.94 1.10 -13.10
CA PRO A 90 8.59 1.58 -12.84
C PRO A 90 7.59 0.42 -12.91
N ILE A 91 6.43 0.63 -12.31
CA ILE A 91 5.32 -0.32 -12.35
C ILE A 91 4.23 0.26 -13.23
N ARG A 92 3.77 -0.55 -14.18
CA ARG A 92 2.67 -0.25 -15.05
C ARG A 92 1.38 -0.84 -14.50
N PHE A 93 0.31 -0.05 -14.49
CA PHE A 93 -1.01 -0.42 -14.00
C PHE A 93 -2.03 -0.32 -15.13
N GLU A 94 -2.52 -1.45 -15.60
CA GLU A 94 -3.54 -1.52 -16.63
C GLU A 94 -4.91 -1.80 -16.01
N VAL A 95 -5.89 -0.92 -16.22
CA VAL A 95 -7.20 -0.96 -15.56
C VAL A 95 -8.29 -1.33 -16.56
N ASP A 96 -9.08 -2.35 -16.20
CA ASP A 96 -10.31 -2.73 -16.90
C ASP A 96 -11.56 -2.33 -16.11
N ALA A 97 -12.58 -1.82 -16.79
CA ALA A 97 -13.91 -1.68 -16.22
C ALA A 97 -14.70 -2.97 -16.39
N LEU A 98 -14.85 -3.75 -15.31
CA LEU A 98 -15.61 -4.99 -15.37
C LEU A 98 -17.12 -4.73 -15.31
N ARG A 99 -17.53 -3.69 -14.58
CA ARG A 99 -18.94 -3.32 -14.42
C ARG A 99 -19.08 -1.87 -13.97
N ASP A 100 -20.10 -1.20 -14.54
CA ASP A 100 -20.69 0.02 -13.99
C ASP A 100 -22.22 -0.19 -13.91
N GLY A 101 -22.70 -0.46 -12.69
CA GLY A 101 -24.14 -0.61 -12.38
C GLY A 101 -24.71 0.65 -11.73
N GLY A 102 -25.96 0.60 -11.28
CA GLY A 102 -26.62 1.73 -10.61
C GLY A 102 -25.86 2.20 -9.37
N SER A 103 -25.59 1.31 -8.40
CA SER A 103 -24.95 1.66 -7.12
C SER A 103 -23.52 1.12 -6.98
N PHE A 104 -23.11 0.16 -7.80
CA PHE A 104 -21.80 -0.49 -7.72
C PHE A 104 -21.02 -0.39 -9.01
N SER A 105 -19.71 -0.25 -8.89
CA SER A 105 -18.74 -0.36 -9.97
C SER A 105 -17.64 -1.35 -9.60
N VAL A 106 -17.13 -2.09 -10.59
CA VAL A 106 -16.04 -3.04 -10.38
C VAL A 106 -14.93 -2.73 -11.38
N ARG A 107 -13.70 -2.67 -10.86
CA ARG A 107 -12.47 -2.47 -11.63
C ARG A 107 -11.51 -3.63 -11.38
N ARG A 108 -10.83 -4.05 -12.43
CA ARG A 108 -9.67 -4.92 -12.34
C ARG A 108 -8.43 -4.13 -12.72
N VAL A 109 -7.32 -4.39 -12.05
CA VAL A 109 -6.01 -3.85 -12.43
C VAL A 109 -4.96 -4.95 -12.42
N LEU A 110 -4.11 -4.95 -13.45
CA LEU A 110 -2.89 -5.72 -13.50
C LEU A 110 -1.71 -4.77 -13.33
N ALA A 111 -0.83 -5.07 -12.37
CA ALA A 111 0.43 -4.37 -12.21
C ALA A 111 1.53 -5.21 -12.85
N THR A 112 2.26 -4.63 -13.80
CA THR A 112 3.31 -5.31 -14.57
C THR A 112 4.63 -4.56 -14.51
N GLN A 113 5.70 -5.27 -14.72
CA GLN A 113 7.06 -4.77 -14.93
C GLN A 113 7.75 -5.56 -16.04
N PRO A 114 8.86 -5.07 -16.62
CA PRO A 114 9.68 -5.85 -17.52
C PRO A 114 10.06 -7.20 -16.90
N GLY A 115 10.08 -8.25 -17.70
CA GLY A 115 10.60 -9.55 -17.29
C GLY A 115 12.08 -9.49 -16.98
N ARG A 116 12.63 -10.55 -16.36
CA ARG A 116 14.05 -10.63 -16.03
C ARG A 116 14.94 -10.80 -17.25
N THR A 117 14.37 -11.28 -18.34
CA THR A 117 15.01 -11.41 -19.64
C THR A 117 14.10 -10.84 -20.73
N GLU A 118 14.67 -10.47 -21.87
CA GLU A 118 13.87 -10.00 -23.02
C GLU A 118 12.85 -11.05 -23.51
N GLU A 119 13.15 -12.33 -23.35
CA GLU A 119 12.29 -13.44 -23.74
C GLU A 119 11.05 -13.58 -22.84
N GLU A 120 11.13 -13.18 -21.57
CA GLU A 120 9.98 -13.19 -20.64
C GLU A 120 8.94 -12.10 -20.96
N GLY A 121 9.33 -11.04 -21.68
CA GLY A 121 8.45 -9.90 -21.95
C GLY A 121 8.03 -9.16 -20.67
N GLU A 122 6.75 -8.79 -20.56
CA GLU A 122 6.19 -8.20 -19.35
C GLU A 122 5.78 -9.29 -18.35
N ARG A 123 6.04 -9.03 -17.08
CA ARG A 123 5.69 -9.91 -15.95
C ARG A 123 4.66 -9.25 -15.04
N THR A 124 3.55 -9.90 -14.82
CA THR A 124 2.56 -9.45 -13.84
C THR A 124 3.07 -9.71 -12.41
N ILE A 125 3.15 -8.65 -11.62
CA ILE A 125 3.59 -8.73 -10.20
C ILE A 125 2.40 -8.73 -9.24
N LEU A 126 1.26 -8.09 -9.63
CA LEU A 126 0.03 -8.08 -8.85
C LEU A 126 -1.19 -8.09 -9.78
N ALA A 127 -2.21 -8.84 -9.39
CA ALA A 127 -3.55 -8.76 -9.95
C ALA A 127 -4.54 -8.37 -8.84
N MET A 128 -5.36 -7.32 -9.07
CA MET A 128 -6.31 -6.85 -8.08
C MET A 128 -7.67 -6.58 -8.73
N THR A 129 -8.74 -6.90 -8.01
CA THR A 129 -10.11 -6.47 -8.32
C THR A 129 -10.63 -5.64 -7.14
N ALA A 130 -11.23 -4.51 -7.43
CA ALA A 130 -11.81 -3.60 -6.45
C ALA A 130 -13.26 -3.28 -6.79
N SER A 131 -14.10 -3.19 -5.76
CA SER A 131 -15.48 -2.79 -5.85
C SER A 131 -15.68 -1.43 -5.20
N PHE A 132 -16.48 -0.60 -5.87
CA PHE A 132 -16.85 0.75 -5.46
C PHE A 132 -18.35 0.84 -5.30
N GLN A 133 -18.79 1.60 -4.31
CA GLN A 133 -20.21 1.76 -3.98
C GLN A 133 -20.52 3.23 -3.70
N GLU A 134 -21.74 3.65 -4.07
CA GLU A 134 -22.32 4.90 -3.58
C GLU A 134 -22.58 4.79 -2.08
N GLU A 135 -22.35 5.89 -1.35
CA GLU A 135 -22.68 5.95 0.07
C GLU A 135 -24.20 5.86 0.24
N GLN A 136 -24.66 4.94 1.07
CA GLN A 136 -26.07 4.68 1.32
C GLN A 136 -26.30 4.51 2.82
N GLU A 137 -27.45 4.96 3.29
CA GLU A 137 -27.93 4.66 4.64
C GLU A 137 -28.23 3.18 4.78
N GLY A 138 -27.96 2.61 5.94
CA GLY A 138 -28.19 1.19 6.20
C GLY A 138 -28.15 0.87 7.70
N LEU A 139 -28.24 -0.42 8.00
CA LEU A 139 -28.03 -0.92 9.37
C LEU A 139 -26.54 -0.82 9.71
N GLU A 140 -26.25 -0.26 10.88
CA GLU A 140 -24.88 -0.17 11.40
C GLU A 140 -24.70 -1.18 12.52
N HIS A 141 -23.59 -1.90 12.45
CA HIS A 141 -23.12 -2.79 13.51
C HIS A 141 -21.59 -2.72 13.59
N ALA A 142 -21.08 -2.57 14.80
CA ALA A 142 -19.64 -2.64 15.06
C ALA A 142 -19.40 -3.37 16.38
N GLU A 143 -18.45 -4.26 16.38
CA GLU A 143 -17.90 -4.83 17.61
C GLU A 143 -17.16 -3.76 18.40
N HIS A 144 -17.09 -3.92 19.73
CA HIS A 144 -16.27 -3.03 20.56
C HIS A 144 -14.80 -3.19 20.19
N ALA A 145 -14.15 -2.07 19.88
CA ALA A 145 -12.70 -2.09 19.68
C ALA A 145 -11.99 -2.55 20.97
N PRO A 146 -10.90 -3.31 20.88
CA PRO A 146 -10.08 -3.65 22.03
C PRO A 146 -9.60 -2.37 22.73
N GLU A 147 -9.54 -2.41 24.06
CA GLU A 147 -8.95 -1.30 24.83
C GLU A 147 -7.45 -1.17 24.50
N ALA A 148 -7.03 0.04 24.20
CA ALA A 148 -5.65 0.35 23.90
C ALA A 148 -5.26 1.69 24.55
N PRO A 149 -4.00 1.84 25.01
CA PRO A 149 -3.51 3.12 25.51
C PRO A 149 -3.45 4.17 24.41
N ASP A 150 -3.41 5.44 24.82
CA ASP A 150 -3.22 6.56 23.91
C ASP A 150 -1.89 6.40 23.14
N PRO A 151 -1.91 6.46 21.78
CA PRO A 151 -0.71 6.30 20.97
C PRO A 151 0.38 7.35 21.28
N GLU A 152 0.03 8.55 21.73
CA GLU A 152 1.03 9.58 22.02
C GLU A 152 1.87 9.25 23.27
N GLY A 153 1.41 8.34 24.12
CA GLY A 153 2.15 7.81 25.26
C GLY A 153 3.05 6.62 24.94
N LEU A 154 2.98 6.07 23.71
CA LEU A 154 3.76 4.91 23.30
C LEU A 154 5.06 5.32 22.57
N PRO A 155 6.15 4.53 22.69
CA PRO A 155 7.38 4.82 21.98
C PRO A 155 7.18 4.74 20.45
N THR A 156 7.87 5.61 19.75
CA THR A 156 7.95 5.60 18.28
C THR A 156 8.79 4.41 17.79
N THR A 157 8.64 4.04 16.51
CA THR A 157 9.50 3.02 15.89
C THR A 157 10.98 3.37 16.03
N ALA A 158 11.36 4.66 15.87
CA ALA A 158 12.75 5.09 16.02
C ALA A 158 13.30 4.88 17.44
N GLU A 159 12.49 5.16 18.48
CA GLU A 159 12.88 4.90 19.87
C GLU A 159 12.98 3.39 20.18
N VAL A 160 12.06 2.59 19.64
CA VAL A 160 12.06 1.13 19.80
C VAL A 160 13.29 0.48 19.14
N LEU A 161 13.72 0.99 17.99
CA LEU A 161 14.84 0.47 17.21
C LEU A 161 16.19 1.13 17.55
N ALA A 162 16.20 2.06 18.51
CA ALA A 162 17.43 2.77 18.89
C ALA A 162 18.56 1.81 19.28
N GLY A 163 19.74 1.99 18.69
CA GLY A 163 20.92 1.16 18.91
C GLY A 163 20.96 -0.15 18.16
N ILE A 164 20.00 -0.43 17.27
CA ILE A 164 20.03 -1.61 16.40
C ILE A 164 20.70 -1.24 15.08
N GLU A 165 21.91 -1.73 14.86
CA GLU A 165 22.68 -1.52 13.62
C GLU A 165 22.23 -2.53 12.54
N HIS A 166 21.13 -2.19 11.83
CA HIS A 166 20.61 -3.01 10.74
C HIS A 166 19.93 -2.12 9.67
N PRO A 167 20.15 -2.32 8.36
CA PRO A 167 19.58 -1.48 7.30
C PRO A 167 18.05 -1.34 7.36
N VAL A 168 17.35 -2.40 7.75
CA VAL A 168 15.88 -2.37 7.94
C VAL A 168 15.49 -1.49 9.11
N ALA A 169 16.23 -1.53 10.23
CA ALA A 169 15.96 -0.70 11.39
C ALA A 169 16.18 0.78 11.06
N GLU A 170 17.23 1.11 10.33
CA GLU A 170 17.51 2.46 9.82
C GLU A 170 16.37 2.96 8.92
N TYR A 171 15.99 2.16 7.90
CA TYR A 171 14.90 2.51 7.00
C TYR A 171 13.57 2.73 7.74
N TRP A 172 13.22 1.84 8.68
CA TRP A 172 11.97 1.95 9.43
C TRP A 172 11.95 3.16 10.38
N SER A 173 13.10 3.55 10.89
CA SER A 173 13.22 4.69 11.80
C SER A 173 13.23 6.04 11.10
N THR A 174 13.71 6.10 9.83
CA THR A 174 14.03 7.38 9.18
C THR A 174 13.32 7.63 7.85
N GLN A 175 12.80 6.59 7.17
CA GLN A 175 12.27 6.71 5.81
C GLN A 175 10.85 6.18 5.63
N ARG A 176 10.33 5.41 6.59
CA ARG A 176 8.97 4.88 6.50
C ARG A 176 7.95 6.03 6.66
N PRO A 177 6.99 6.17 5.73
CA PRO A 177 5.99 7.26 5.79
C PRO A 177 4.84 6.97 6.77
N ILE A 178 4.92 5.88 7.53
CA ILE A 178 3.93 5.46 8.50
C ILE A 178 4.55 5.45 9.89
N ASP A 179 4.00 6.23 10.81
CA ASP A 179 4.28 6.13 12.25
C ASP A 179 3.56 4.90 12.80
N ILE A 180 4.34 3.94 13.30
CA ILE A 180 3.82 2.72 13.92
C ILE A 180 4.22 2.74 15.39
N ARG A 181 3.22 2.60 16.27
CA ARG A 181 3.43 2.51 17.72
C ARG A 181 2.86 1.20 18.23
N HIS A 182 3.72 0.40 18.85
CA HIS A 182 3.36 -0.91 19.35
C HIS A 182 2.71 -0.81 20.73
N VAL A 183 1.50 -1.38 20.86
CA VAL A 183 0.83 -1.57 22.15
C VAL A 183 1.35 -2.85 22.80
N THR A 184 1.52 -3.90 22.00
CA THR A 184 2.18 -5.15 22.39
C THR A 184 3.65 -5.12 21.99
N ASP A 185 4.48 -5.96 22.60
CA ASP A 185 5.90 -6.05 22.23
C ASP A 185 6.07 -6.36 20.72
N PRO A 186 7.00 -5.67 20.03
CA PRO A 186 7.25 -5.93 18.61
C PRO A 186 7.80 -7.34 18.41
N ILE A 187 7.06 -8.16 17.66
CA ILE A 187 7.42 -9.58 17.40
C ILE A 187 8.78 -9.76 16.69
N TYR A 188 9.24 -8.74 15.96
CA TYR A 188 10.53 -8.78 15.25
C TYR A 188 11.73 -8.45 16.15
N LEU A 189 11.52 -7.93 17.38
CA LEU A 189 12.58 -7.67 18.36
C LEU A 189 12.64 -8.73 19.45
N ARG A 190 11.51 -9.21 19.85
CA ARG A 190 11.38 -10.21 20.91
C ARG A 190 10.36 -11.25 20.46
N PRO A 191 10.80 -12.27 19.71
CA PRO A 191 9.97 -13.43 19.55
C PRO A 191 9.85 -14.08 20.93
N ASP A 192 8.82 -13.65 21.65
CA ASP A 192 8.38 -14.19 22.93
C ASP A 192 9.45 -14.36 24.04
N ALA A 193 9.45 -13.44 25.00
CA ALA A 193 10.30 -13.53 26.21
C ALA A 193 10.02 -14.80 27.07
N ASN A 194 8.93 -15.52 26.81
CA ASN A 194 8.45 -16.67 27.58
C ASN A 194 8.44 -17.99 26.78
N GLY A 195 8.94 -18.05 25.53
CA GLY A 195 8.99 -19.25 24.70
C GLY A 195 7.63 -19.68 24.12
N GLY A 196 6.59 -18.85 24.18
CA GLY A 196 5.25 -19.07 23.63
C GLY A 196 5.06 -18.43 22.25
N THR A 197 3.95 -18.76 21.59
CA THR A 197 3.56 -18.18 20.30
C THR A 197 2.80 -16.88 20.55
N ILE A 198 3.23 -15.77 19.92
CA ILE A 198 2.44 -14.54 19.90
C ILE A 198 1.31 -14.74 18.87
N ASP A 199 0.10 -14.84 19.33
CA ASP A 199 -1.12 -15.05 18.53
C ASP A 199 -1.88 -13.76 18.21
N ALA A 200 -1.52 -12.65 18.86
CA ALA A 200 -2.12 -11.35 18.65
C ALA A 200 -1.09 -10.22 18.75
N GLN A 201 -1.15 -9.27 17.84
CA GLN A 201 -0.37 -8.04 17.86
C GLN A 201 -1.30 -6.83 17.74
N MET A 202 -1.07 -5.83 18.59
CA MET A 202 -1.81 -4.57 18.56
C MET A 202 -0.86 -3.41 18.30
N VAL A 203 -1.19 -2.60 17.29
CA VAL A 203 -0.41 -1.44 16.88
C VAL A 203 -1.31 -0.28 16.49
N TRP A 204 -0.86 0.92 16.78
CA TRP A 204 -1.39 2.15 16.19
C TRP A 204 -0.61 2.50 14.94
N MET A 205 -1.30 2.95 13.89
CA MET A 205 -0.68 3.40 12.65
C MET A 205 -1.31 4.69 12.18
N ARG A 206 -0.46 5.64 11.73
CA ARG A 206 -0.91 6.85 11.01
C ARG A 206 0.13 7.24 9.96
N THR A 207 -0.28 7.97 8.95
CA THR A 207 0.66 8.66 8.06
C THR A 207 1.33 9.81 8.82
N LEU A 208 2.61 10.07 8.48
CA LEU A 208 3.38 11.17 9.06
C LEU A 208 2.86 12.54 8.59
#